data_f52b3d4bde87cdbbf466584c7177509a
#
_entry.id   f52b3d4bde87cdbbf466584c7177509a
#
_cell.length_a   1.000
_cell.length_b   1.000
_cell.length_c   1.000
_cell.angle_alpha   90.00
_cell.angle_beta   90.00
_cell.angle_gamma   90.00
#
_symmetry.space_group_name_H-M   'P 1'
#
loop_
_entity.id
_entity.type
_entity.pdbx_description
1 polymer ?
#
loop_
_entity_poly.entity_id
_entity_poly.type
_entity_poly.pdbx_seq_one_letter_code
_entity_poly.pdbx_strand_id
1 'polypeptide(L)'
;IMQSEKYSRDNAGQSLKKYILLKQGELAYNHGASKAKQFGCCYELTEPEARIPYVYHCFKINDHEYTPFIAMALNNAKMDKQLKRLVSSSVRMDGLLNISFEDYMSVTLHLPSSTEQKHIADFLKKIDERIAAQEKLLASLKKYKRGLVKALISGTVAFAGSENKHWETVSLAEIFTISAGGDIDRQNSSPTYSTSYPYPVYANALTNNGLYGYANYFKVEGDSITVSGRGEVGHAIARHCKYVPIVRLLSLVPKYEDDVDFFAYMINATSIYIESTGVPQLTSPQLGAVKVLRPPIWEQKRISSLLLKIDAKIENEERLTFYLEKIRSSMLQQLFI
;
A
#
# COMPACT_ATOMS: atom_id res chain seq x y z
N ILE A 1 16.66 13.06 5.55
CA ILE A 1 17.40 11.97 4.86
C ILE A 1 18.73 12.55 4.47
N MET A 2 19.82 11.95 4.92
CA MET A 2 21.19 12.37 4.56
C MET A 2 21.41 12.12 3.06
N GLN A 3 22.17 13.01 2.41
CA GLN A 3 22.45 12.89 0.98
C GLN A 3 23.14 11.55 0.65
N SER A 4 24.02 11.08 1.53
CA SER A 4 24.71 9.78 1.42
C SER A 4 23.79 8.56 1.43
N GLU A 5 22.60 8.67 2.00
CA GLU A 5 21.60 7.59 2.01
C GLU A 5 20.81 7.50 0.71
N LYS A 6 20.71 8.62 -0.02
CA LYS A 6 19.88 8.72 -1.23
C LYS A 6 20.70 8.72 -2.53
N TYR A 7 21.91 9.23 -2.50
CA TYR A 7 22.74 9.42 -3.69
C TYR A 7 24.14 8.84 -3.49
N SER A 8 24.66 8.18 -4.50
CA SER A 8 26.04 7.62 -4.51
C SER A 8 27.13 8.65 -4.77
N ARG A 9 26.77 9.91 -5.08
CA ARG A 9 27.71 11.01 -5.38
C ARG A 9 27.29 12.26 -4.63
N ASP A 10 28.30 13.09 -4.29
CA ASP A 10 28.04 14.43 -3.77
C ASP A 10 27.50 15.34 -4.90
N ASN A 11 26.22 15.70 -4.80
CA ASN A 11 25.54 16.54 -5.79
C ASN A 11 25.66 18.04 -5.48
N ALA A 12 26.25 18.43 -4.35
CA ALA A 12 26.31 19.83 -3.94
C ALA A 12 27.42 20.61 -4.63
N GLY A 13 28.54 19.96 -4.98
CA GLY A 13 29.64 20.56 -5.73
C GLY A 13 30.12 21.91 -5.17
N GLN A 14 30.39 22.90 -6.03
CA GLN A 14 30.81 24.25 -5.65
C GLN A 14 29.75 25.06 -4.89
N SER A 15 28.49 24.66 -4.92
CA SER A 15 27.38 25.34 -4.22
C SER A 15 27.44 25.17 -2.69
N LEU A 16 28.25 24.25 -2.18
CA LEU A 16 28.46 24.04 -0.74
C LEU A 16 28.89 25.31 0.03
N LYS A 17 29.58 26.25 -0.62
CA LYS A 17 29.98 27.54 -0.02
C LYS A 17 28.76 28.40 0.41
N LYS A 18 27.61 28.21 -0.21
CA LYS A 18 26.36 28.92 0.09
C LYS A 18 25.45 28.22 1.06
N TYR A 19 25.81 27.00 1.53
CA TYR A 19 24.98 26.23 2.44
C TYR A 19 25.14 26.75 3.88
N ILE A 20 24.04 26.71 4.62
CA ILE A 20 24.00 27.03 6.04
C ILE A 20 24.45 25.80 6.82
N LEU A 21 25.38 25.97 7.76
CA LEU A 21 25.75 24.92 8.69
C LEU A 21 24.71 24.89 9.81
N LEU A 22 23.92 23.83 9.87
CA LEU A 22 22.94 23.57 10.91
C LEU A 22 23.55 22.61 11.93
N LYS A 23 23.29 22.86 13.22
CA LYS A 23 23.72 22.01 14.34
C LYS A 23 22.56 21.19 14.88
N GLN A 24 22.88 20.12 15.59
CA GLN A 24 21.89 19.28 16.24
C GLN A 24 20.92 20.10 17.11
N GLY A 25 19.62 19.82 16.98
CA GLY A 25 18.57 20.54 17.69
C GLY A 25 18.16 21.87 17.03
N GLU A 26 18.79 22.29 15.94
CA GLU A 26 18.32 23.44 15.16
C GLU A 26 17.29 23.01 14.10
N LEU A 27 16.48 23.94 13.66
CA LEU A 27 15.34 23.73 12.78
C LEU A 27 15.59 24.28 11.38
N ALA A 28 15.08 23.57 10.38
CA ALA A 28 15.07 24.01 8.98
C ALA A 28 13.67 23.88 8.39
N TYR A 29 13.07 25.00 7.97
CA TYR A 29 11.84 24.99 7.22
C TYR A 29 12.12 24.88 5.73
N ASN A 30 11.68 23.74 5.17
CA ASN A 30 11.67 23.49 3.73
C ASN A 30 10.33 23.97 3.15
N HIS A 31 10.35 25.06 2.41
CA HIS A 31 9.16 25.64 1.79
C HIS A 31 8.81 25.03 0.41
N GLY A 32 9.33 23.85 0.09
CA GLY A 32 8.91 23.06 -1.07
C GLY A 32 7.51 22.46 -0.85
N ALA A 33 6.57 22.81 -1.73
CA ALA A 33 5.21 22.27 -1.69
C ALA A 33 5.16 20.86 -2.24
N SER A 34 4.36 20.00 -1.61
CA SER A 34 4.05 18.64 -2.09
C SER A 34 2.58 18.30 -1.84
N LYS A 35 2.08 17.22 -2.46
CA LYS A 35 0.71 16.74 -2.20
C LYS A 35 0.45 16.44 -0.73
N ALA A 36 1.45 15.94 0.00
CA ALA A 36 1.35 15.59 1.42
C ALA A 36 1.59 16.80 2.34
N LYS A 37 2.36 17.82 1.90
CA LYS A 37 2.76 19.01 2.64
C LYS A 37 2.64 20.23 1.76
N GLN A 38 1.42 20.76 1.65
CA GLN A 38 1.10 21.88 0.74
C GLN A 38 1.82 23.18 1.15
N PHE A 39 2.11 23.36 2.43
CA PHE A 39 2.73 24.56 2.99
C PHE A 39 4.16 24.32 3.48
N GLY A 40 4.85 23.33 2.91
CA GLY A 40 6.20 22.97 3.33
C GLY A 40 6.26 22.18 4.62
N CYS A 41 7.46 22.01 5.18
CA CYS A 41 7.66 21.24 6.40
C CYS A 41 8.89 21.72 7.17
N CYS A 42 8.78 21.82 8.49
CA CYS A 42 9.87 22.15 9.37
C CYS A 42 10.51 20.88 9.94
N TYR A 43 11.82 20.75 9.86
CA TYR A 43 12.56 19.59 10.33
C TYR A 43 13.57 19.99 11.40
N GLU A 44 13.68 19.19 12.45
CA GLU A 44 14.77 19.24 13.42
C GLU A 44 15.96 18.45 12.87
N LEU A 45 17.17 18.97 13.01
CA LEU A 45 18.37 18.20 12.74
C LEU A 45 18.70 17.31 13.95
N THR A 46 18.67 16.02 13.74
CA THR A 46 18.99 14.98 14.75
C THR A 46 20.47 14.58 14.73
N GLU A 47 21.16 14.80 13.60
CA GLU A 47 22.58 14.55 13.44
C GLU A 47 23.42 15.66 14.10
N PRO A 48 24.71 15.42 14.43
CA PRO A 48 25.55 16.42 15.06
C PRO A 48 25.63 17.74 14.30
N GLU A 49 25.79 17.67 12.98
CA GLU A 49 25.76 18.81 12.08
C GLU A 49 25.39 18.41 10.65
N ALA A 50 24.81 19.33 9.90
CA ALA A 50 24.54 19.16 8.47
C ALA A 50 24.61 20.49 7.71
N ARG A 51 24.99 20.43 6.43
CA ARG A 51 24.93 21.57 5.52
C ARG A 51 23.59 21.57 4.79
N ILE A 52 22.82 22.63 4.98
CA ILE A 52 21.46 22.78 4.44
C ILE A 52 21.48 23.85 3.32
N PRO A 53 20.81 23.63 2.18
CA PRO A 53 20.71 24.66 1.13
C PRO A 53 20.20 25.99 1.67
N TYR A 54 20.81 27.08 1.27
CA TYR A 54 20.49 28.44 1.74
C TYR A 54 19.05 28.89 1.47
N VAL A 55 18.34 28.16 0.60
CA VAL A 55 16.92 28.43 0.30
C VAL A 55 15.99 28.02 1.45
N TYR A 56 16.45 27.24 2.42
CA TYR A 56 15.65 26.86 3.58
C TYR A 56 15.76 27.92 4.68
N HIS A 57 14.68 28.13 5.41
CA HIS A 57 14.70 28.99 6.57
C HIS A 57 15.22 28.20 7.77
N CYS A 58 16.46 28.50 8.16
CA CYS A 58 17.13 27.85 9.28
C CYS A 58 17.10 28.74 10.53
N PHE A 59 16.78 28.19 11.68
CA PHE A 59 16.70 28.94 12.94
C PHE A 59 16.92 28.04 14.15
N LYS A 60 17.29 28.67 15.27
CA LYS A 60 17.37 28.05 16.59
C LYS A 60 16.20 28.54 17.42
N ILE A 61 15.65 27.68 18.28
CA ILE A 61 14.67 28.06 19.27
C ILE A 61 15.33 28.52 20.58
N ASN A 62 14.55 29.14 21.46
CA ASN A 62 15.02 29.54 22.78
C ASN A 62 15.35 28.30 23.64
N ASP A 63 16.36 28.44 24.52
CA ASP A 63 16.89 27.30 25.30
C ASP A 63 15.90 26.71 26.31
N HIS A 64 14.76 27.37 26.56
CA HIS A 64 13.71 26.88 27.48
C HIS A 64 12.68 25.99 26.81
N GLU A 65 12.66 25.91 25.49
CA GLU A 65 11.67 25.18 24.72
C GLU A 65 12.23 23.83 24.24
N TYR A 66 11.33 22.84 24.06
CA TYR A 66 11.73 21.51 23.63
C TYR A 66 11.63 21.37 22.10
N THR A 67 12.77 21.35 21.41
CA THR A 67 12.85 21.38 19.93
C THR A 67 11.98 20.35 19.25
N PRO A 68 11.94 19.05 19.65
CA PRO A 68 11.09 18.07 18.99
C PRO A 68 9.61 18.44 19.06
N PHE A 69 9.14 19.04 20.16
CA PHE A 69 7.76 19.51 20.26
C PHE A 69 7.49 20.69 19.32
N ILE A 70 8.40 21.66 19.27
CA ILE A 70 8.29 22.83 18.38
C ILE A 70 8.26 22.36 16.90
N ALA A 71 9.14 21.43 16.52
CA ALA A 71 9.11 20.84 15.17
C ALA A 71 7.74 20.23 14.83
N MET A 72 7.12 19.50 15.75
CA MET A 72 5.78 18.94 15.57
C MET A 72 4.71 20.04 15.52
N ALA A 73 4.79 21.07 16.37
CA ALA A 73 3.87 22.20 16.42
C ALA A 73 3.90 23.01 15.10
N LEU A 74 5.06 23.14 14.47
CA LEU A 74 5.24 23.83 13.20
C LEU A 74 4.74 23.01 11.97
N ASN A 75 4.35 21.76 12.18
CA ASN A 75 3.91 20.86 11.11
C ASN A 75 2.44 20.40 11.23
N ASN A 76 1.64 21.11 12.01
CA ASN A 76 0.23 20.76 12.21
C ASN A 76 -0.74 21.57 11.33
N ALA A 77 -2.01 21.18 11.32
CA ALA A 77 -3.05 21.81 10.50
C ALA A 77 -3.33 23.30 10.86
N LYS A 78 -3.06 23.74 12.11
CA LYS A 78 -3.21 25.15 12.51
C LYS A 78 -2.08 25.98 11.91
N MET A 79 -0.86 25.44 11.88
CA MET A 79 0.26 26.07 11.22
C MET A 79 0.00 26.21 9.72
N ASP A 80 -0.53 25.17 9.06
CA ASP A 80 -0.92 25.23 7.66
C ASP A 80 -1.92 26.36 7.37
N LYS A 81 -2.89 26.60 8.28
CA LYS A 81 -3.85 27.72 8.15
C LYS A 81 -3.20 29.10 8.26
N GLN A 82 -2.16 29.25 9.09
CA GLN A 82 -1.39 30.49 9.20
C GLN A 82 -0.55 30.69 7.94
N LEU A 83 0.22 29.68 7.52
CA LEU A 83 1.07 29.72 6.34
C LEU A 83 0.25 30.00 5.06
N LYS A 84 -0.96 29.46 4.94
CA LYS A 84 -1.85 29.76 3.82
C LYS A 84 -2.15 31.25 3.65
N ARG A 85 -2.13 32.03 4.73
CA ARG A 85 -2.36 33.49 4.68
C ARG A 85 -1.08 34.28 4.36
N LEU A 86 0.07 33.72 4.67
CA LEU A 86 1.37 34.35 4.52
C LEU A 86 2.02 34.05 3.15
N VAL A 87 1.68 32.89 2.55
CA VAL A 87 2.17 32.55 1.21
C VAL A 87 1.47 33.43 0.18
N SER A 88 2.25 34.23 -0.55
CA SER A 88 1.71 35.00 -1.67
C SER A 88 1.24 34.09 -2.80
N SER A 89 0.24 34.53 -3.56
CA SER A 89 -0.51 33.73 -4.56
C SER A 89 0.31 33.25 -5.77
N SER A 90 1.56 33.68 -5.91
CA SER A 90 2.44 33.23 -6.97
C SER A 90 3.35 32.07 -6.49
N VAL A 91 3.04 30.86 -6.94
CA VAL A 91 3.99 29.73 -6.83
C VAL A 91 5.20 30.06 -7.70
N ARG A 92 6.39 30.03 -7.12
CA ARG A 92 7.65 30.21 -7.87
C ARG A 92 7.79 29.10 -8.92
N MET A 93 8.43 29.41 -10.05
CA MET A 93 8.66 28.42 -11.12
C MET A 93 9.48 27.21 -10.66
N ASP A 94 10.22 27.33 -9.55
CA ASP A 94 11.01 26.27 -8.93
C ASP A 94 10.19 25.35 -7.98
N GLY A 95 8.88 25.57 -7.86
CA GLY A 95 7.99 24.79 -6.98
C GLY A 95 8.11 25.12 -5.49
N LEU A 96 8.86 26.17 -5.13
CA LEU A 96 8.94 26.66 -3.76
C LEU A 96 7.82 27.65 -3.47
N LEU A 97 7.32 27.63 -2.24
CA LEU A 97 6.36 28.61 -1.75
C LEU A 97 7.06 29.98 -1.63
N ASN A 98 6.37 31.02 -2.05
CA ASN A 98 6.86 32.38 -1.87
C ASN A 98 6.49 32.90 -0.48
N ILE A 99 7.35 32.63 0.49
CA ILE A 99 7.25 33.06 1.88
C ILE A 99 8.62 33.58 2.33
N SER A 100 8.68 34.76 2.91
CA SER A 100 9.93 35.31 3.46
C SER A 100 10.29 34.67 4.78
N PHE A 101 11.53 34.84 5.24
CA PHE A 101 11.94 34.38 6.57
C PHE A 101 11.15 35.13 7.66
N GLU A 102 10.95 36.44 7.50
CA GLU A 102 10.21 37.30 8.42
C GLU A 102 8.74 36.87 8.52
N ASP A 103 8.10 36.60 7.36
CA ASP A 103 6.73 36.10 7.34
C ASP A 103 6.62 34.75 8.05
N TYR A 104 7.54 33.83 7.77
CA TYR A 104 7.55 32.54 8.45
C TYR A 104 7.74 32.66 9.97
N MET A 105 8.62 33.57 10.40
CA MET A 105 8.86 33.82 11.84
C MET A 105 7.75 34.62 12.53
N SER A 106 6.78 35.16 11.78
CA SER A 106 5.62 35.88 12.33
C SER A 106 4.50 34.93 12.82
N VAL A 107 4.61 33.62 12.56
CA VAL A 107 3.60 32.64 13.01
C VAL A 107 3.55 32.58 14.53
N THR A 108 2.36 32.31 15.04
CA THR A 108 2.12 32.23 16.49
C THR A 108 1.89 30.77 16.89
N LEU A 109 2.60 30.33 17.91
CA LEU A 109 2.41 29.03 18.56
C LEU A 109 1.91 29.24 20.00
N HIS A 110 0.95 28.42 20.42
CA HIS A 110 0.56 28.29 21.81
C HIS A 110 1.35 27.13 22.44
N LEU A 111 2.19 27.43 23.41
CA LEU A 111 3.09 26.46 23.99
C LEU A 111 2.66 26.11 25.42
N PRO A 112 2.55 24.83 25.77
CA PRO A 112 2.43 24.39 27.14
C PRO A 112 3.79 24.55 27.91
N SER A 113 3.83 24.17 29.16
CA SER A 113 5.09 24.16 29.91
C SER A 113 6.14 23.26 29.25
N SER A 114 7.43 23.58 29.38
CA SER A 114 8.54 22.81 28.80
C SER A 114 8.50 21.32 29.19
N THR A 115 8.10 21.03 30.43
CA THR A 115 7.91 19.65 30.90
C THR A 115 6.81 18.94 30.12
N GLU A 116 5.69 19.61 29.87
CA GLU A 116 4.56 19.07 29.10
C GLU A 116 4.92 18.92 27.62
N GLN A 117 5.63 19.89 27.04
CA GLN A 117 6.18 19.76 25.69
C GLN A 117 6.99 18.48 25.51
N LYS A 118 7.88 18.21 26.47
CA LYS A 118 8.69 17.00 26.47
C LYS A 118 7.83 15.74 26.55
N HIS A 119 6.86 15.68 27.46
CA HIS A 119 5.98 14.53 27.60
C HIS A 119 5.17 14.24 26.32
N ILE A 120 4.62 15.30 25.70
CA ILE A 120 3.85 15.18 24.46
C ILE A 120 4.74 14.68 23.32
N ALA A 121 5.92 15.29 23.14
CA ALA A 121 6.83 14.91 22.06
C ALA A 121 7.37 13.48 22.23
N ASP A 122 7.77 13.10 23.45
CA ASP A 122 8.25 11.74 23.75
C ASP A 122 7.14 10.69 23.53
N PHE A 123 5.90 11.03 23.90
CA PHE A 123 4.75 10.16 23.65
C PHE A 123 4.48 9.96 22.16
N LEU A 124 4.41 11.04 21.38
CA LEU A 124 4.20 10.98 19.93
C LEU A 124 5.34 10.25 19.22
N LYS A 125 6.59 10.46 19.66
CA LYS A 125 7.75 9.74 19.16
C LYS A 125 7.61 8.23 19.35
N LYS A 126 7.15 7.77 20.52
CA LYS A 126 6.89 6.34 20.77
C LYS A 126 5.81 5.76 19.84
N ILE A 127 4.79 6.55 19.48
CA ILE A 127 3.80 6.13 18.51
C ILE A 127 4.46 5.99 17.12
N ASP A 128 5.28 6.95 16.71
CA ASP A 128 6.00 6.90 15.43
C ASP A 128 6.96 5.72 15.35
N GLU A 129 7.71 5.45 16.42
CA GLU A 129 8.57 4.25 16.53
C GLU A 129 7.77 2.96 16.41
N ARG A 130 6.56 2.90 17.01
CA ARG A 130 5.67 1.75 16.91
C ARG A 130 5.15 1.55 15.49
N ILE A 131 4.75 2.64 14.80
CA ILE A 131 4.31 2.60 13.39
C ILE A 131 5.46 2.09 12.51
N ALA A 132 6.66 2.65 12.63
CA ALA A 132 7.82 2.23 11.86
C ALA A 132 8.18 0.75 12.07
N ALA A 133 8.12 0.26 13.32
CA ALA A 133 8.33 -1.15 13.62
C ALA A 133 7.26 -2.05 12.98
N GLN A 134 6.00 -1.59 12.98
CA GLN A 134 4.86 -2.29 12.39
C GLN A 134 4.98 -2.38 10.86
N GLU A 135 5.35 -1.29 10.19
CA GLU A 135 5.61 -1.25 8.74
C GLU A 135 6.74 -2.20 8.34
N LYS A 136 7.82 -2.23 9.12
CA LYS A 136 8.94 -3.16 8.91
C LYS A 136 8.52 -4.62 9.06
N LEU A 137 7.70 -4.94 10.06
CA LEU A 137 7.13 -6.28 10.25
C LEU A 137 6.28 -6.67 9.04
N LEU A 138 5.38 -5.78 8.60
CA LEU A 138 4.51 -5.99 7.45
C LEU A 138 5.30 -6.24 6.16
N ALA A 139 6.33 -5.42 5.89
CA ALA A 139 7.22 -5.62 4.75
C ALA A 139 7.93 -6.99 4.79
N SER A 140 8.37 -7.41 5.98
CA SER A 140 9.01 -8.71 6.19
C SER A 140 8.05 -9.88 5.96
N LEU A 141 6.81 -9.78 6.45
CA LEU A 141 5.76 -10.80 6.24
C LEU A 141 5.39 -10.93 4.76
N LYS A 142 5.23 -9.81 4.04
CA LYS A 142 4.98 -9.81 2.58
C LYS A 142 6.14 -10.44 1.80
N LYS A 143 7.37 -10.16 2.19
CA LYS A 143 8.57 -10.78 1.58
C LYS A 143 8.62 -12.28 1.87
N TYR A 144 8.37 -12.69 3.11
CA TYR A 144 8.29 -14.09 3.53
C TYR A 144 7.23 -14.85 2.74
N LYS A 145 5.99 -14.31 2.64
CA LYS A 145 4.91 -14.89 1.84
C LYS A 145 5.36 -15.14 0.40
N ARG A 146 5.95 -14.15 -0.28
CA ARG A 146 6.42 -14.31 -1.67
C ARG A 146 7.43 -15.44 -1.83
N GLY A 147 8.39 -15.53 -0.91
CA GLY A 147 9.37 -16.62 -0.90
C GLY A 147 8.72 -17.98 -0.68
N LEU A 148 7.81 -18.07 0.29
CA LEU A 148 7.11 -19.29 0.62
C LEU A 148 6.17 -19.77 -0.51
N VAL A 149 5.40 -18.87 -1.11
CA VAL A 149 4.56 -19.17 -2.30
C VAL A 149 5.42 -19.79 -3.39
N LYS A 150 6.55 -19.15 -3.73
CA LYS A 150 7.47 -19.65 -4.76
C LYS A 150 7.98 -21.06 -4.41
N ALA A 151 8.39 -21.27 -3.17
CA ALA A 151 8.98 -22.54 -2.73
C ALA A 151 7.94 -23.69 -2.70
N LEU A 152 6.73 -23.42 -2.20
CA LEU A 152 5.66 -24.41 -2.11
C LEU A 152 5.08 -24.75 -3.49
N ILE A 153 4.84 -23.74 -4.33
CA ILE A 153 4.22 -23.94 -5.66
C ILE A 153 5.18 -24.60 -6.64
N SER A 154 6.49 -24.36 -6.52
CA SER A 154 7.49 -25.05 -7.35
C SER A 154 7.79 -26.47 -6.88
N GLY A 155 7.22 -26.93 -5.76
CA GLY A 155 7.55 -28.22 -5.15
C GLY A 155 8.96 -28.30 -4.54
N THR A 156 9.68 -27.15 -4.44
CA THR A 156 11.03 -27.10 -3.86
C THR A 156 11.02 -27.38 -2.34
N VAL A 157 9.91 -27.02 -1.69
CA VAL A 157 9.63 -27.36 -0.29
C VAL A 157 8.39 -28.24 -0.27
N ALA A 158 8.51 -29.41 0.30
CA ALA A 158 7.45 -30.40 0.43
C ALA A 158 7.07 -30.59 1.90
N PHE A 159 5.83 -30.95 2.15
CA PHE A 159 5.39 -31.39 3.49
C PHE A 159 5.84 -32.82 3.76
N ALA A 160 6.05 -33.17 5.04
CA ALA A 160 6.29 -34.55 5.43
C ALA A 160 5.17 -35.47 4.90
N GLY A 161 5.55 -36.52 4.21
CA GLY A 161 4.64 -37.45 3.53
C GLY A 161 4.46 -37.23 2.02
N SER A 162 5.04 -36.15 1.46
CA SER A 162 5.07 -35.91 0.00
C SER A 162 6.39 -36.29 -0.67
N GLU A 163 7.30 -36.91 0.07
CA GLU A 163 8.73 -37.13 -0.28
C GLU A 163 8.99 -37.94 -1.56
N ASN A 164 7.98 -38.54 -2.18
CA ASN A 164 8.12 -39.32 -3.41
C ASN A 164 7.00 -39.14 -4.44
N LYS A 165 6.31 -38.00 -4.43
CA LYS A 165 5.20 -37.78 -5.37
C LYS A 165 5.56 -36.72 -6.39
N HIS A 166 5.71 -37.16 -7.65
CA HIS A 166 5.76 -36.24 -8.77
C HIS A 166 4.37 -35.57 -8.92
N TRP A 167 4.33 -34.25 -8.83
CA TRP A 167 3.15 -33.50 -9.18
C TRP A 167 2.89 -33.63 -10.69
N GLU A 168 1.65 -33.85 -11.05
CA GLU A 168 1.23 -33.92 -12.45
C GLU A 168 1.29 -32.53 -13.08
N THR A 169 1.77 -32.42 -14.33
CA THR A 169 1.69 -31.20 -15.12
C THR A 169 0.45 -31.27 -15.99
N VAL A 170 -0.51 -30.39 -15.72
CA VAL A 170 -1.80 -30.34 -16.44
C VAL A 170 -2.02 -28.94 -17.01
N SER A 171 -2.84 -28.84 -18.08
CA SER A 171 -3.34 -27.53 -18.51
C SER A 171 -4.57 -27.13 -17.68
N LEU A 172 -4.78 -25.80 -17.51
CA LEU A 172 -5.97 -25.34 -16.78
C LEU A 172 -7.28 -25.79 -17.44
N ALA A 173 -7.33 -25.93 -18.77
CA ALA A 173 -8.50 -26.45 -19.47
C ALA A 173 -8.82 -27.92 -19.17
N GLU A 174 -7.84 -28.73 -18.78
CA GLU A 174 -8.06 -30.12 -18.39
C GLU A 174 -8.82 -30.21 -17.06
N ILE A 175 -8.53 -29.33 -16.11
CA ILE A 175 -9.07 -29.40 -14.74
C ILE A 175 -10.15 -28.37 -14.44
N PHE A 176 -10.31 -27.33 -15.26
CA PHE A 176 -11.34 -26.29 -15.08
C PHE A 176 -12.21 -26.12 -16.34
N THR A 177 -13.47 -25.81 -16.11
CA THR A 177 -14.35 -25.21 -17.11
C THR A 177 -14.15 -23.71 -17.09
N ILE A 178 -13.71 -23.11 -18.20
CA ILE A 178 -13.35 -21.70 -18.29
C ILE A 178 -14.38 -20.94 -19.13
N SER A 179 -14.94 -19.90 -18.55
CA SER A 179 -15.90 -19.02 -19.22
C SER A 179 -15.53 -17.54 -19.06
N ALA A 180 -15.96 -16.71 -19.98
CA ALA A 180 -15.77 -15.27 -19.91
C ALA A 180 -17.06 -14.56 -19.49
N GLY A 181 -16.95 -13.58 -18.60
CA GLY A 181 -18.05 -12.72 -18.20
C GLY A 181 -18.54 -11.86 -19.38
N GLY A 182 -19.85 -11.66 -19.45
CA GLY A 182 -20.53 -10.82 -20.42
C GLY A 182 -20.80 -9.40 -19.91
N ASP A 183 -21.79 -8.77 -20.51
CA ASP A 183 -22.27 -7.46 -20.04
C ASP A 183 -23.14 -7.62 -18.80
N ILE A 184 -23.19 -6.54 -18.01
CA ILE A 184 -24.06 -6.49 -16.83
C ILE A 184 -25.52 -6.26 -17.25
N ASP A 185 -26.42 -7.01 -16.65
CA ASP A 185 -27.85 -6.72 -16.72
C ASP A 185 -28.19 -5.62 -15.70
N ARG A 186 -28.32 -4.37 -16.19
CA ARG A 186 -28.56 -3.19 -15.35
C ARG A 186 -29.93 -3.21 -14.69
N GLN A 187 -30.93 -3.88 -15.28
CA GLN A 187 -32.28 -3.97 -14.70
C GLN A 187 -32.31 -4.89 -13.49
N ASN A 188 -31.45 -5.90 -13.48
CA ASN A 188 -31.35 -6.91 -12.44
C ASN A 188 -30.09 -6.74 -11.57
N SER A 189 -29.54 -5.52 -11.48
CA SER A 189 -28.35 -5.21 -10.68
C SER A 189 -28.47 -3.90 -9.91
N SER A 190 -27.70 -3.78 -8.82
CA SER A 190 -27.64 -2.64 -7.92
C SER A 190 -26.19 -2.33 -7.55
N PRO A 191 -25.79 -1.05 -7.35
CA PRO A 191 -24.47 -0.73 -6.82
C PRO A 191 -24.29 -1.13 -5.35
N THR A 192 -25.38 -1.31 -4.60
CA THR A 192 -25.36 -1.63 -3.17
C THR A 192 -26.01 -2.97 -2.88
N TYR A 193 -25.49 -3.66 -1.85
CA TYR A 193 -26.07 -4.90 -1.34
C TYR A 193 -27.49 -4.66 -0.79
N SER A 194 -28.38 -5.60 -1.09
CA SER A 194 -29.67 -5.74 -0.42
C SER A 194 -30.15 -7.20 -0.46
N THR A 195 -31.18 -7.54 0.29
CA THR A 195 -31.79 -8.88 0.25
C THR A 195 -32.38 -9.21 -1.12
N SER A 196 -32.77 -8.20 -1.91
CA SER A 196 -33.23 -8.36 -3.29
C SER A 196 -32.09 -8.51 -4.30
N TYR A 197 -30.89 -8.06 -3.97
CA TYR A 197 -29.67 -8.16 -4.79
C TYR A 197 -28.54 -8.79 -3.97
N PRO A 198 -28.59 -10.10 -3.66
CA PRO A 198 -27.66 -10.73 -2.74
C PRO A 198 -26.35 -11.19 -3.40
N TYR A 199 -26.29 -11.30 -4.73
CA TYR A 199 -25.16 -11.91 -5.41
C TYR A 199 -24.17 -10.84 -5.89
N PRO A 200 -22.88 -10.92 -5.50
CA PRO A 200 -21.87 -9.97 -5.96
C PRO A 200 -21.65 -10.07 -7.47
N VAL A 201 -21.38 -8.93 -8.08
CA VAL A 201 -20.99 -8.78 -9.48
C VAL A 201 -19.50 -8.41 -9.50
N TYR A 202 -18.67 -9.21 -10.15
CA TYR A 202 -17.24 -8.99 -10.22
C TYR A 202 -16.79 -8.59 -11.63
N ALA A 203 -15.88 -7.62 -11.70
CA ALA A 203 -15.25 -7.11 -12.92
C ALA A 203 -13.71 -7.20 -12.86
N ASN A 204 -13.04 -6.83 -13.97
CA ASN A 204 -11.58 -6.76 -14.04
C ASN A 204 -11.05 -5.52 -13.27
N ALA A 205 -11.01 -5.60 -11.94
CA ALA A 205 -10.43 -4.55 -11.08
C ALA A 205 -9.70 -5.20 -9.91
N LEU A 206 -8.60 -4.62 -9.46
CA LEU A 206 -7.89 -5.05 -8.26
C LEU A 206 -8.50 -4.44 -7.01
N THR A 207 -8.99 -3.21 -7.13
CA THR A 207 -9.64 -2.51 -6.02
C THR A 207 -10.88 -3.27 -5.57
N ASN A 208 -11.07 -3.38 -4.27
CA ASN A 208 -12.19 -4.09 -3.64
C ASN A 208 -12.38 -5.52 -4.18
N ASN A 209 -11.28 -6.23 -4.46
CA ASN A 209 -11.29 -7.59 -5.03
C ASN A 209 -12.16 -7.73 -6.29
N GLY A 210 -12.28 -6.67 -7.10
CA GLY A 210 -13.08 -6.65 -8.31
C GLY A 210 -14.59 -6.48 -8.11
N LEU A 211 -15.07 -6.23 -6.90
CA LEU A 211 -16.50 -6.02 -6.65
C LEU A 211 -16.99 -4.74 -7.35
N TYR A 212 -17.92 -4.91 -8.27
CA TYR A 212 -18.55 -3.85 -9.04
C TYR A 212 -19.93 -3.44 -8.48
N GLY A 213 -20.70 -4.40 -7.99
CA GLY A 213 -22.04 -4.23 -7.48
C GLY A 213 -22.68 -5.56 -7.09
N TYR A 214 -24.00 -5.62 -7.12
CA TYR A 214 -24.77 -6.79 -6.74
C TYR A 214 -25.90 -7.08 -7.75
N ALA A 215 -26.35 -8.34 -7.83
CA ALA A 215 -27.43 -8.76 -8.72
C ALA A 215 -28.46 -9.63 -7.98
N ASN A 216 -29.65 -9.76 -8.55
CA ASN A 216 -30.69 -10.69 -8.07
C ASN A 216 -30.56 -12.09 -8.69
N TYR A 217 -29.57 -12.30 -9.56
CA TYR A 217 -29.24 -13.56 -10.21
C TYR A 217 -27.75 -13.86 -10.10
N PHE A 218 -27.34 -15.08 -10.41
CA PHE A 218 -25.94 -15.48 -10.50
C PHE A 218 -25.68 -16.28 -11.78
N LYS A 219 -24.41 -16.35 -12.21
CA LYS A 219 -23.96 -17.16 -13.36
C LYS A 219 -22.96 -18.23 -12.97
N VAL A 220 -22.27 -18.03 -11.83
CA VAL A 220 -21.35 -19.02 -11.25
C VAL A 220 -21.84 -19.37 -9.86
N GLU A 221 -21.90 -20.67 -9.55
CA GLU A 221 -22.65 -21.15 -8.38
C GLU A 221 -21.83 -21.25 -7.09
N GLY A 222 -20.53 -21.42 -7.15
CA GLY A 222 -19.76 -21.70 -5.93
C GLY A 222 -18.27 -21.65 -6.16
N ASP A 223 -17.56 -22.52 -5.48
CA ASP A 223 -16.10 -22.57 -5.50
C ASP A 223 -15.53 -22.50 -6.91
N SER A 224 -14.83 -21.42 -7.17
CA SER A 224 -14.31 -21.10 -8.50
C SER A 224 -13.17 -20.07 -8.38
N ILE A 225 -12.50 -19.77 -9.50
CA ILE A 225 -11.46 -18.77 -9.56
C ILE A 225 -11.86 -17.71 -10.57
N THR A 226 -11.80 -16.45 -10.20
CA THR A 226 -11.88 -15.36 -11.17
C THR A 226 -10.48 -14.92 -11.58
N VAL A 227 -10.24 -14.76 -12.89
CA VAL A 227 -8.95 -14.31 -13.44
C VAL A 227 -9.18 -13.08 -14.31
N SER A 228 -8.44 -12.01 -14.05
CA SER A 228 -8.58 -10.78 -14.84
C SER A 228 -8.11 -10.99 -16.28
N GLY A 229 -9.00 -10.71 -17.23
CA GLY A 229 -8.71 -10.78 -18.66
C GLY A 229 -8.25 -9.46 -19.27
N ARG A 230 -8.36 -8.33 -18.54
CA ARG A 230 -7.99 -6.97 -18.94
C ARG A 230 -7.42 -6.18 -17.78
N GLY A 231 -6.70 -5.10 -18.07
CA GLY A 231 -6.01 -4.30 -17.06
C GLY A 231 -4.80 -5.04 -16.53
N GLU A 232 -4.73 -5.33 -15.23
CA GLU A 232 -3.73 -6.25 -14.65
C GLU A 232 -4.12 -7.69 -14.97
N VAL A 233 -3.71 -8.13 -16.16
CA VAL A 233 -4.08 -9.42 -16.73
C VAL A 233 -3.47 -10.57 -15.94
N GLY A 234 -4.27 -11.64 -15.74
CA GLY A 234 -3.81 -12.87 -15.07
C GLY A 234 -3.93 -12.86 -13.55
N HIS A 235 -4.47 -11.80 -12.94
CA HIS A 235 -4.70 -11.79 -11.48
C HIS A 235 -5.85 -12.72 -11.11
N ALA A 236 -5.57 -13.73 -10.30
CA ALA A 236 -6.47 -14.78 -9.87
C ALA A 236 -6.97 -14.58 -8.44
N ILE A 237 -8.28 -14.74 -8.22
CA ILE A 237 -8.90 -14.68 -6.89
C ILE A 237 -9.86 -15.88 -6.76
N ALA A 238 -9.69 -16.67 -5.70
CA ALA A 238 -10.66 -17.71 -5.33
C ALA A 238 -12.00 -17.08 -4.87
N ARG A 239 -13.12 -17.70 -5.27
CA ARG A 239 -14.48 -17.27 -4.91
C ARG A 239 -15.23 -18.42 -4.32
N HIS A 240 -15.79 -18.21 -3.12
CA HIS A 240 -16.57 -19.18 -2.35
C HIS A 240 -18.03 -18.75 -2.24
N CYS A 241 -18.56 -18.07 -3.25
CA CYS A 241 -19.92 -17.58 -3.26
C CYS A 241 -20.51 -17.65 -4.67
N LYS A 242 -21.83 -17.56 -4.77
CA LYS A 242 -22.52 -17.35 -6.05
C LYS A 242 -22.29 -15.92 -6.54
N TYR A 243 -21.97 -15.73 -7.83
CA TYR A 243 -21.66 -14.41 -8.38
C TYR A 243 -21.95 -14.26 -9.87
N VAL A 244 -21.85 -13.03 -10.37
CA VAL A 244 -21.93 -12.66 -11.78
C VAL A 244 -20.60 -12.11 -12.24
N PRO A 245 -19.85 -12.77 -13.15
CA PRO A 245 -18.68 -12.20 -13.81
C PRO A 245 -19.11 -11.29 -14.95
N ILE A 246 -18.49 -10.10 -15.05
CA ILE A 246 -18.76 -9.14 -16.13
C ILE A 246 -17.49 -8.66 -16.82
N VAL A 247 -17.65 -7.98 -17.96
CA VAL A 247 -16.59 -7.27 -18.70
C VAL A 247 -15.37 -8.16 -19.01
N ARG A 248 -15.62 -9.40 -19.49
CA ARG A 248 -14.59 -10.37 -19.85
C ARG A 248 -13.74 -10.88 -18.68
N LEU A 249 -14.20 -10.74 -17.44
CA LEU A 249 -13.60 -11.45 -16.31
C LEU A 249 -13.73 -12.95 -16.55
N LEU A 250 -12.61 -13.68 -16.47
CA LEU A 250 -12.62 -15.12 -16.67
C LEU A 250 -12.99 -15.83 -15.39
N SER A 251 -13.85 -16.85 -15.49
CA SER A 251 -14.25 -17.72 -14.37
C SER A 251 -13.82 -19.15 -14.66
N LEU A 252 -13.14 -19.77 -13.71
CA LEU A 252 -12.65 -21.16 -13.76
C LEU A 252 -13.43 -21.96 -12.70
N VAL A 253 -14.26 -22.87 -13.16
CA VAL A 253 -15.03 -23.79 -12.28
C VAL A 253 -14.34 -25.16 -12.31
N PRO A 254 -13.97 -25.74 -11.16
CA PRO A 254 -13.32 -27.05 -11.11
C PRO A 254 -14.18 -28.15 -11.76
N LYS A 255 -13.55 -29.02 -12.55
CA LYS A 255 -14.18 -30.23 -13.12
C LYS A 255 -14.09 -31.42 -12.16
N TYR A 256 -13.15 -31.36 -11.23
CA TYR A 256 -12.83 -32.40 -10.26
C TYR A 256 -12.75 -31.80 -8.87
N GLU A 257 -12.47 -32.61 -7.86
CA GLU A 257 -12.17 -32.13 -6.52
C GLU A 257 -10.77 -31.48 -6.49
N ASP A 258 -10.72 -30.19 -6.79
CA ASP A 258 -9.50 -29.37 -6.74
C ASP A 258 -9.73 -28.16 -5.83
N ASP A 259 -8.68 -27.73 -5.13
CA ASP A 259 -8.72 -26.60 -4.21
C ASP A 259 -8.53 -25.27 -4.96
N VAL A 260 -9.57 -24.46 -5.01
CA VAL A 260 -9.58 -23.19 -5.77
C VAL A 260 -8.61 -22.15 -5.18
N ASP A 261 -8.38 -22.15 -3.87
CA ASP A 261 -7.42 -21.26 -3.24
C ASP A 261 -6.00 -21.63 -3.66
N PHE A 262 -5.65 -22.92 -3.65
CA PHE A 262 -4.36 -23.39 -4.14
C PHE A 262 -4.11 -22.97 -5.57
N PHE A 263 -5.08 -23.19 -6.47
CA PHE A 263 -4.93 -22.84 -7.88
C PHE A 263 -4.94 -21.33 -8.11
N ALA A 264 -5.61 -20.53 -7.30
CA ALA A 264 -5.50 -19.07 -7.36
C ALA A 264 -4.06 -18.61 -7.02
N TYR A 265 -3.41 -19.19 -6.01
CA TYR A 265 -2.00 -18.94 -5.73
C TYR A 265 -1.08 -19.43 -6.86
N MET A 266 -1.34 -20.61 -7.42
CA MET A 266 -0.59 -21.19 -8.53
C MET A 266 -0.64 -20.26 -9.76
N ILE A 267 -1.84 -19.82 -10.16
CA ILE A 267 -2.04 -18.92 -11.32
C ILE A 267 -1.32 -17.58 -11.07
N ASN A 268 -1.43 -17.00 -9.89
CA ASN A 268 -0.75 -15.74 -9.52
C ASN A 268 0.78 -15.87 -9.50
N ALA A 269 1.32 -17.06 -9.28
CA ALA A 269 2.76 -17.33 -9.31
C ALA A 269 3.27 -17.70 -10.71
N THR A 270 2.37 -17.98 -11.65
CA THR A 270 2.70 -18.37 -13.02
C THR A 270 2.79 -17.12 -13.91
N SER A 271 3.86 -16.98 -14.67
CA SER A 271 3.99 -15.90 -15.65
C SER A 271 3.10 -16.20 -16.87
N ILE A 272 2.04 -15.43 -17.03
CA ILE A 272 1.16 -15.55 -18.19
C ILE A 272 1.62 -14.55 -19.27
N TYR A 273 2.19 -15.05 -20.36
CA TYR A 273 2.60 -14.24 -21.48
C TYR A 273 1.42 -14.01 -22.42
N ILE A 274 1.19 -12.75 -22.80
CA ILE A 274 0.17 -12.36 -23.79
C ILE A 274 0.88 -11.68 -24.93
N GLU A 275 0.84 -12.30 -26.09
CA GLU A 275 1.21 -11.64 -27.33
C GLU A 275 0.07 -10.69 -27.72
N SER A 276 0.32 -9.39 -27.71
CA SER A 276 -0.68 -8.38 -28.05
C SER A 276 -0.05 -7.27 -28.86
N THR A 277 -0.62 -7.01 -30.03
CA THR A 277 -0.34 -5.83 -30.87
C THR A 277 -1.22 -4.62 -30.52
N GLY A 278 -2.11 -4.76 -29.51
CA GLY A 278 -3.06 -3.74 -29.06
C GLY A 278 -3.23 -3.77 -27.54
N VAL A 279 -4.45 -3.52 -27.04
CA VAL A 279 -4.76 -3.62 -25.62
C VAL A 279 -4.66 -5.07 -25.16
N PRO A 280 -3.77 -5.40 -24.18
CA PRO A 280 -3.60 -6.78 -23.72
C PRO A 280 -4.93 -7.35 -23.21
N GLN A 281 -5.32 -8.51 -23.74
CA GLN A 281 -6.49 -9.24 -23.29
C GLN A 281 -6.19 -10.73 -23.21
N LEU A 282 -6.43 -11.34 -22.05
CA LEU A 282 -6.37 -12.77 -21.84
C LEU A 282 -7.72 -13.39 -22.22
N THR A 283 -7.69 -14.40 -23.06
CA THR A 283 -8.87 -15.15 -23.50
C THR A 283 -8.98 -16.50 -22.79
N SER A 284 -10.19 -17.11 -22.77
CA SER A 284 -10.39 -18.43 -22.17
C SER A 284 -9.48 -19.52 -22.78
N PRO A 285 -9.26 -19.60 -24.10
CA PRO A 285 -8.32 -20.55 -24.67
C PRO A 285 -6.87 -20.33 -24.26
N GLN A 286 -6.42 -19.06 -24.22
CA GLN A 286 -5.05 -18.74 -23.79
C GLN A 286 -4.82 -19.10 -22.31
N LEU A 287 -5.77 -18.75 -21.42
CA LEU A 287 -5.70 -19.16 -20.01
C LEU A 287 -5.78 -20.68 -19.87
N GLY A 288 -6.64 -21.34 -20.65
CA GLY A 288 -6.80 -22.80 -20.64
C GLY A 288 -5.55 -23.56 -21.04
N ALA A 289 -4.72 -22.99 -21.91
CA ALA A 289 -3.45 -23.59 -22.34
C ALA A 289 -2.31 -23.45 -21.32
N VAL A 290 -2.49 -22.63 -20.27
CA VAL A 290 -1.47 -22.45 -19.22
C VAL A 290 -1.28 -23.78 -18.48
N LYS A 291 -0.04 -24.24 -18.43
CA LYS A 291 0.34 -25.45 -17.69
C LYS A 291 0.67 -25.12 -16.23
N VAL A 292 0.14 -25.92 -15.33
CA VAL A 292 0.32 -25.79 -13.89
C VAL A 292 0.64 -27.16 -13.28
N LEU A 293 1.24 -27.16 -12.09
CA LEU A 293 1.48 -28.35 -11.32
C LEU A 293 0.25 -28.69 -10.50
N ARG A 294 -0.19 -29.95 -10.51
CA ARG A 294 -1.34 -30.47 -9.77
C ARG A 294 -0.90 -31.51 -8.75
N PRO A 295 -0.69 -31.11 -7.49
CA PRO A 295 -0.47 -32.07 -6.39
C PRO A 295 -1.77 -32.81 -6.02
N PRO A 296 -1.69 -33.86 -5.22
CA PRO A 296 -2.86 -34.49 -4.63
C PRO A 296 -3.69 -33.50 -3.80
N ILE A 297 -5.02 -33.67 -3.76
CA ILE A 297 -5.95 -32.74 -3.10
C ILE A 297 -5.61 -32.43 -1.63
N TRP A 298 -5.10 -33.41 -0.88
CA TRP A 298 -4.71 -33.19 0.51
C TRP A 298 -3.54 -32.22 0.64
N GLU A 299 -2.62 -32.23 -0.34
CA GLU A 299 -1.46 -31.34 -0.38
C GLU A 299 -1.87 -29.95 -0.85
N GLN A 300 -2.78 -29.84 -1.86
CA GLN A 300 -3.38 -28.57 -2.27
C GLN A 300 -4.02 -27.87 -1.07
N LYS A 301 -4.91 -28.55 -0.32
CA LYS A 301 -5.60 -28.05 0.88
C LYS A 301 -4.62 -27.64 1.99
N ARG A 302 -3.51 -28.35 2.15
CA ARG A 302 -2.50 -28.03 3.15
C ARG A 302 -1.71 -26.76 2.79
N ILE A 303 -1.34 -26.62 1.51
CA ILE A 303 -0.64 -25.45 0.99
C ILE A 303 -1.54 -24.21 1.07
N SER A 304 -2.77 -24.29 0.56
CA SER A 304 -3.72 -23.17 0.58
C SER A 304 -4.05 -22.74 2.00
N SER A 305 -4.32 -23.67 2.92
CA SER A 305 -4.58 -23.36 4.34
C SER A 305 -3.42 -22.62 5.00
N LEU A 306 -2.17 -22.99 4.70
CA LEU A 306 -1.00 -22.27 5.22
C LEU A 306 -0.90 -20.85 4.65
N LEU A 307 -1.08 -20.70 3.34
CA LEU A 307 -0.98 -19.39 2.67
C LEU A 307 -2.12 -18.46 3.09
N LEU A 308 -3.35 -18.96 3.23
CA LEU A 308 -4.50 -18.20 3.73
C LEU A 308 -4.28 -17.69 5.17
N LYS A 309 -3.66 -18.50 6.05
CA LYS A 309 -3.30 -18.03 7.41
C LYS A 309 -2.28 -16.89 7.38
N ILE A 310 -1.32 -16.94 6.45
CA ILE A 310 -0.34 -15.85 6.28
C ILE A 310 -1.03 -14.60 5.74
N ASP A 311 -1.99 -14.74 4.80
CA ASP A 311 -2.77 -13.62 4.28
C ASP A 311 -3.63 -12.98 5.36
N ALA A 312 -4.32 -13.75 6.16
CA ALA A 312 -5.08 -13.25 7.30
C ALA A 312 -4.17 -12.51 8.31
N LYS A 313 -2.93 -13.01 8.53
CA LYS A 313 -1.95 -12.33 9.38
C LYS A 313 -1.53 -10.99 8.78
N ILE A 314 -1.22 -10.94 7.49
CA ILE A 314 -0.84 -9.71 6.77
C ILE A 314 -1.98 -8.68 6.85
N GLU A 315 -3.21 -9.08 6.57
CA GLU A 315 -4.39 -8.22 6.64
C GLU A 315 -4.61 -7.64 8.05
N ASN A 316 -4.43 -8.45 9.09
CA ASN A 316 -4.51 -7.98 10.47
C ASN A 316 -3.43 -6.94 10.80
N GLU A 317 -2.19 -7.15 10.34
CA GLU A 317 -1.10 -6.19 10.55
C GLU A 317 -1.31 -4.90 9.73
N GLU A 318 -1.88 -4.96 8.54
CA GLU A 318 -2.28 -3.78 7.74
C GLU A 318 -3.35 -2.96 8.47
N ARG A 319 -4.37 -3.62 9.02
CA ARG A 319 -5.40 -2.95 9.83
C ARG A 319 -4.80 -2.29 11.07
N LEU A 320 -3.89 -2.97 11.75
CA LEU A 320 -3.21 -2.40 12.92
C LEU A 320 -2.40 -1.15 12.56
N THR A 321 -1.64 -1.20 11.45
CA THR A 321 -0.90 -0.04 10.94
C THR A 321 -1.85 1.15 10.69
N PHE A 322 -2.93 0.91 9.96
CA PHE A 322 -3.95 1.94 9.69
C PHE A 322 -4.54 2.56 10.97
N TYR A 323 -4.84 1.74 11.99
CA TYR A 323 -5.36 2.26 13.26
C TYR A 323 -4.32 3.07 14.04
N LEU A 324 -3.06 2.66 14.04
CA LEU A 324 -1.97 3.41 14.67
C LEU A 324 -1.78 4.78 14.02
N GLU A 325 -1.78 4.85 12.68
CA GLU A 325 -1.71 6.11 11.93
C GLU A 325 -2.91 7.03 12.24
N LYS A 326 -4.11 6.45 12.32
CA LYS A 326 -5.33 7.19 12.66
C LYS A 326 -5.27 7.73 14.10
N ILE A 327 -4.81 6.94 15.06
CA ILE A 327 -4.59 7.38 16.45
C ILE A 327 -3.59 8.52 16.47
N ARG A 328 -2.44 8.38 15.81
CA ARG A 328 -1.43 9.43 15.70
C ARG A 328 -2.02 10.74 15.14
N SER A 329 -2.74 10.65 14.05
CA SER A 329 -3.38 11.83 13.43
C SER A 329 -4.39 12.51 14.37
N SER A 330 -5.21 11.73 15.06
CA SER A 330 -6.18 12.25 16.04
C SER A 330 -5.48 12.92 17.22
N MET A 331 -4.41 12.31 17.73
CA MET A 331 -3.60 12.88 18.82
C MET A 331 -2.94 14.21 18.45
N LEU A 332 -2.37 14.30 17.23
CA LEU A 332 -1.83 15.56 16.71
C LEU A 332 -2.90 16.67 16.64
N GLN A 333 -4.13 16.32 16.28
CA GLN A 333 -5.22 17.30 16.26
C GLN A 333 -5.64 17.75 17.66
N GLN A 334 -5.59 16.87 18.66
CA GLN A 334 -6.03 17.16 20.03
C GLN A 334 -4.94 17.85 20.87
N LEU A 335 -3.68 17.45 20.71
CA LEU A 335 -2.58 17.96 21.55
C LEU A 335 -2.03 19.32 21.10
N PHE A 336 -2.29 19.73 19.85
CA PHE A 336 -1.89 21.04 19.33
C PHE A 336 -3.11 21.96 19.14
N ILE A 337 -4.01 21.96 20.12
CA ILE A 337 -5.22 22.82 20.14
C ILE A 337 -4.89 24.29 20.41
#